data_ce1d55a3d532ac11471d01908b6fd4c7
#
_entry.id   ce1d55a3d532ac11471d01908b6fd4c7
#
_cell.length_a   1.000
_cell.length_b   1.000
_cell.length_c   1.000
_cell.angle_alpha   90.00
_cell.angle_beta   90.00
_cell.angle_gamma   90.00
#
_symmetry.space_group_name_H-M   'P 1'
#
loop_
_entity.id
_entity.type
_entity.pdbx_description
1 polymer ?
#
loop_
_entity_poly.entity_id
_entity_poly.type
_entity_poly.pdbx_seq_one_letter_code
_entity_poly.pdbx_strand_id
1 'polypeptide(L)'
;MIDNELQKLKGKIDLSRQEMLDVMDLIMSGSLQDNEIEEFLIAMNEKGASINEISSAASVMRDKSLKFNIGDGTHIDTCGTGGTGLHIFNCSTASAFVAAACGAKVTKHGNKSISSKTGSADFLLEAGADISHDRSLLESIFRKTGFIFLFAPLHHSSMRYVMPARQKIGKKTIFNLLGPHTNPCSARKQLIGVYKRSLVETFSSVAKELEMEHVIVVHGNLSLIHI
;
A
#
# COMPACT_ATOMS: atom_id res chain seq x y z
N MET A 1 20.67 -6.29 -15.78
CA MET A 1 21.19 -5.58 -14.59
C MET A 1 20.98 -6.35 -13.29
N ILE A 2 19.94 -7.11 -13.17
CA ILE A 2 19.53 -7.85 -11.96
C ILE A 2 19.62 -9.37 -12.14
N ASP A 3 20.58 -9.85 -12.90
CA ASP A 3 20.66 -11.26 -13.31
C ASP A 3 20.90 -12.20 -12.13
N ASN A 4 21.74 -11.78 -11.17
CA ASN A 4 22.03 -12.57 -9.96
C ASN A 4 20.79 -12.69 -9.06
N GLU A 5 20.06 -11.60 -8.88
CA GLU A 5 18.83 -11.55 -8.10
C GLU A 5 17.73 -12.40 -8.75
N LEU A 6 17.61 -12.34 -10.08
CA LEU A 6 16.70 -13.21 -10.83
C LEU A 6 17.05 -14.69 -10.68
N GLN A 7 18.33 -15.04 -10.74
CA GLN A 7 18.77 -16.45 -10.53
C GLN A 7 18.42 -16.93 -9.12
N LYS A 8 18.63 -16.10 -8.09
CA LYS A 8 18.24 -16.42 -6.71
C LYS A 8 16.73 -16.67 -6.61
N LEU A 9 15.90 -15.75 -7.13
CA LEU A 9 14.46 -15.88 -7.09
C LEU A 9 13.96 -17.14 -7.81
N LYS A 10 14.51 -17.45 -8.98
CA LYS A 10 14.21 -18.69 -9.72
C LYS A 10 14.64 -19.94 -8.95
N GLY A 11 15.75 -19.85 -8.21
CA GLY A 11 16.21 -20.87 -7.29
C GLY A 11 15.46 -20.96 -5.95
N LYS A 12 14.39 -20.18 -5.77
CA LYS A 12 13.60 -20.07 -4.52
C LYS A 12 14.42 -19.57 -3.33
N ILE A 13 15.46 -18.77 -3.58
CA ILE A 13 16.31 -18.16 -2.56
C ILE A 13 15.83 -16.72 -2.34
N ASP A 14 15.68 -16.34 -1.06
CA ASP A 14 15.31 -14.99 -0.68
C ASP A 14 16.43 -14.00 -1.00
N LEU A 15 16.04 -12.80 -1.44
CA LEU A 15 16.97 -11.69 -1.55
C LEU A 15 17.31 -11.15 -0.16
N SER A 16 18.56 -10.78 0.02
CA SER A 16 18.96 -10.00 1.18
C SER A 16 18.28 -8.62 1.18
N ARG A 17 18.30 -7.95 2.34
CA ARG A 17 17.78 -6.59 2.46
C ARG A 17 18.38 -5.65 1.41
N GLN A 18 19.71 -5.68 1.26
CA GLN A 18 20.40 -4.78 0.32
C GLN A 18 20.04 -5.08 -1.13
N GLU A 19 20.05 -6.35 -1.54
CA GLU A 19 19.66 -6.75 -2.89
C GLU A 19 18.22 -6.30 -3.22
N MET A 20 17.29 -6.48 -2.28
CA MET A 20 15.91 -6.06 -2.51
C MET A 20 15.77 -4.53 -2.58
N LEU A 21 16.51 -3.78 -1.76
CA LEU A 21 16.54 -2.31 -1.83
C LEU A 21 17.08 -1.86 -3.19
N ASP A 22 18.19 -2.44 -3.66
CA ASP A 22 18.83 -2.07 -4.92
C ASP A 22 17.93 -2.37 -6.13
N VAL A 23 17.33 -3.57 -6.19
CA VAL A 23 16.39 -3.92 -7.26
C VAL A 23 15.17 -2.99 -7.25
N MET A 24 14.59 -2.73 -6.10
CA MET A 24 13.44 -1.84 -6.00
C MET A 24 13.79 -0.40 -6.36
N ASP A 25 14.99 0.07 -6.02
CA ASP A 25 15.44 1.40 -6.44
C ASP A 25 15.56 1.49 -7.98
N LEU A 26 16.15 0.50 -8.62
CA LEU A 26 16.24 0.41 -10.09
C LEU A 26 14.86 0.39 -10.75
N ILE A 27 13.93 -0.39 -10.22
CA ILE A 27 12.54 -0.44 -10.71
C ILE A 27 11.87 0.92 -10.56
N MET A 28 11.91 1.50 -9.36
CA MET A 28 11.18 2.73 -9.03
C MET A 28 11.83 4.00 -9.60
N SER A 29 13.06 3.93 -10.09
CA SER A 29 13.73 5.00 -10.84
C SER A 29 13.55 4.90 -12.35
N GLY A 30 12.98 3.78 -12.85
CA GLY A 30 12.80 3.52 -14.27
C GLY A 30 14.09 3.11 -14.99
N SER A 31 15.04 2.54 -14.25
CA SER A 31 16.33 2.10 -14.80
C SER A 31 16.28 0.71 -15.42
N LEU A 32 15.21 -0.07 -15.17
CA LEU A 32 14.97 -1.38 -15.76
C LEU A 32 13.98 -1.31 -16.91
N GLN A 33 14.12 -2.22 -17.87
CA GLN A 33 13.17 -2.38 -18.96
C GLN A 33 11.93 -3.14 -18.48
N ASP A 34 10.79 -2.96 -19.15
CA ASP A 34 9.52 -3.60 -18.78
C ASP A 34 9.61 -5.14 -18.69
N ASN A 35 10.39 -5.77 -19.56
CA ASN A 35 10.60 -7.22 -19.54
C ASN A 35 11.42 -7.68 -18.32
N GLU A 36 12.41 -6.91 -17.88
CA GLU A 36 13.18 -7.23 -16.66
C GLU A 36 12.29 -7.10 -15.42
N ILE A 37 11.44 -6.07 -15.37
CA ILE A 37 10.46 -5.89 -14.29
C ILE A 37 9.44 -7.03 -14.29
N GLU A 38 8.93 -7.42 -15.47
CA GLU A 38 7.99 -8.54 -15.61
C GLU A 38 8.61 -9.83 -15.08
N GLU A 39 9.83 -10.16 -15.50
CA GLU A 39 10.53 -11.37 -15.09
C GLU A 39 10.78 -11.40 -13.58
N PHE A 40 11.19 -10.26 -13.01
CA PHE A 40 11.36 -10.11 -11.56
C PHE A 40 10.05 -10.36 -10.80
N LEU A 41 8.95 -9.74 -11.24
CA LEU A 41 7.65 -9.90 -10.58
C LEU A 41 7.11 -11.32 -10.68
N ILE A 42 7.31 -11.99 -11.79
CA ILE A 42 6.93 -13.40 -11.98
C ILE A 42 7.75 -14.29 -11.04
N ALA A 43 9.07 -14.17 -11.06
CA ALA A 43 9.96 -14.97 -10.22
C ALA A 43 9.70 -14.75 -8.72
N MET A 44 9.46 -13.50 -8.31
CA MET A 44 9.05 -13.15 -6.94
C MET A 44 7.72 -13.79 -6.55
N ASN A 45 6.73 -13.78 -7.43
CA ASN A 45 5.45 -14.43 -7.17
C ASN A 45 5.56 -15.96 -7.06
N GLU A 46 6.35 -16.58 -7.90
CA GLU A 46 6.57 -18.03 -7.88
C GLU A 46 7.34 -18.49 -6.65
N LYS A 47 8.25 -17.68 -6.17
CA LYS A 47 8.97 -17.95 -4.91
C LYS A 47 8.06 -17.69 -3.70
N GLY A 48 7.31 -16.61 -3.73
CA GLY A 48 6.64 -16.01 -2.59
C GLY A 48 7.56 -15.01 -1.88
N ALA A 49 7.08 -13.79 -1.67
CA ALA A 49 7.88 -12.74 -1.04
C ALA A 49 8.05 -12.99 0.47
N SER A 50 9.27 -12.90 0.96
CA SER A 50 9.60 -12.96 2.39
C SER A 50 9.27 -11.64 3.10
N ILE A 51 9.23 -11.67 4.43
CA ILE A 51 8.99 -10.48 5.27
C ILE A 51 10.05 -9.41 4.99
N ASN A 52 11.31 -9.82 4.88
CA ASN A 52 12.42 -8.92 4.59
C ASN A 52 12.29 -8.26 3.21
N GLU A 53 11.89 -9.02 2.20
CA GLU A 53 11.67 -8.48 0.84
C GLU A 53 10.49 -7.51 0.80
N ILE A 54 9.39 -7.81 1.49
CA ILE A 54 8.22 -6.91 1.55
C ILE A 54 8.58 -5.62 2.29
N SER A 55 9.26 -5.70 3.44
CA SER A 55 9.65 -4.53 4.22
C SER A 55 10.65 -3.65 3.48
N SER A 56 11.63 -4.25 2.81
CA SER A 56 12.62 -3.55 1.98
C SER A 56 11.95 -2.82 0.81
N ALA A 57 11.06 -3.50 0.09
CA ALA A 57 10.30 -2.90 -1.01
C ALA A 57 9.42 -1.74 -0.52
N ALA A 58 8.75 -1.89 0.61
CA ALA A 58 7.94 -0.84 1.21
C ALA A 58 8.78 0.38 1.60
N SER A 59 10.00 0.16 2.12
CA SER A 59 10.93 1.26 2.45
C SER A 59 11.27 2.09 1.22
N VAL A 60 11.68 1.46 0.12
CA VAL A 60 11.99 2.17 -1.13
C VAL A 60 10.76 2.93 -1.66
N MET A 61 9.58 2.32 -1.64
CA MET A 61 8.36 3.00 -2.06
C MET A 61 8.02 4.21 -1.17
N ARG A 62 8.24 4.10 0.14
CA ARG A 62 8.12 5.24 1.06
C ARG A 62 9.08 6.36 0.68
N ASP A 63 10.35 6.03 0.44
CA ASP A 63 11.38 7.03 0.14
C ASP A 63 11.12 7.75 -1.19
N LYS A 64 10.64 7.04 -2.20
CA LYS A 64 10.28 7.59 -3.52
C LYS A 64 8.90 8.28 -3.53
N SER A 65 8.11 8.21 -2.46
CA SER A 65 6.79 8.84 -2.43
C SER A 65 6.87 10.37 -2.27
N LEU A 66 5.92 11.06 -2.87
CA LEU A 66 5.69 12.47 -2.58
C LEU A 66 5.11 12.58 -1.16
N LYS A 67 5.98 12.91 -0.20
CA LYS A 67 5.63 13.02 1.22
C LYS A 67 4.63 14.14 1.47
N PHE A 68 3.69 13.86 2.37
CA PHE A 68 2.75 14.85 2.87
C PHE A 68 2.92 15.01 4.39
N ASN A 69 3.54 16.11 4.80
CA ASN A 69 3.74 16.38 6.23
C ASN A 69 2.55 17.18 6.77
N ILE A 70 1.89 16.64 7.77
CA ILE A 70 0.73 17.25 8.44
C ILE A 70 1.10 17.95 9.76
N GLY A 71 2.38 18.10 10.04
CA GLY A 71 2.88 18.62 11.32
C GLY A 71 3.01 17.56 12.39
N ASP A 72 3.35 18.00 13.60
CA ASP A 72 3.53 17.12 14.75
C ASP A 72 2.17 16.57 15.24
N GLY A 73 2.20 15.34 15.67
CA GLY A 73 1.05 14.68 16.29
C GLY A 73 0.81 13.25 15.81
N THR A 74 0.06 12.53 16.63
CA THR A 74 -0.36 11.18 16.32
C THR A 74 -1.48 11.20 15.31
N HIS A 75 -1.30 10.46 14.20
CA HIS A 75 -2.35 10.20 13.23
C HIS A 75 -2.41 8.71 12.89
N ILE A 76 -3.55 8.28 12.39
CA ILE A 76 -3.81 6.88 12.04
C ILE A 76 -4.17 6.75 10.57
N ASP A 77 -3.93 5.57 10.02
CA ASP A 77 -4.46 5.15 8.74
C ASP A 77 -5.33 3.91 8.91
N THR A 78 -6.40 3.83 8.15
CA THR A 78 -7.26 2.65 8.04
C THR A 78 -7.25 2.19 6.60
N CYS A 79 -6.61 1.09 6.31
CA CYS A 79 -6.43 0.62 4.96
C CYS A 79 -6.68 -0.89 4.84
N GLY A 80 -6.59 -1.39 3.64
CA GLY A 80 -6.68 -2.81 3.37
C GLY A 80 -5.89 -3.18 2.14
N THR A 81 -5.55 -4.45 2.03
CA THR A 81 -4.86 -4.99 0.84
C THR A 81 -5.72 -4.94 -0.42
N GLY A 82 -7.04 -4.81 -0.26
CA GLY A 82 -7.96 -5.02 -1.37
C GLY A 82 -7.91 -6.47 -1.88
N GLY A 83 -8.42 -6.70 -3.07
CA GLY A 83 -8.22 -7.97 -3.79
C GLY A 83 -8.93 -9.18 -3.19
N THR A 84 -10.01 -8.99 -2.42
CA THR A 84 -10.82 -10.10 -1.88
C THR A 84 -11.57 -10.87 -2.96
N GLY A 85 -11.80 -10.26 -4.12
CA GLY A 85 -12.71 -10.79 -5.14
C GLY A 85 -14.20 -10.71 -4.76
N LEU A 86 -14.51 -10.20 -3.58
CA LEU A 86 -15.87 -10.06 -3.05
C LEU A 86 -16.35 -8.61 -3.17
N HIS A 87 -17.65 -8.45 -3.33
CA HIS A 87 -18.32 -7.14 -3.27
C HIS A 87 -18.63 -6.82 -1.80
N ILE A 88 -17.64 -6.27 -1.12
CA ILE A 88 -17.78 -5.89 0.29
C ILE A 88 -17.90 -4.38 0.44
N PHE A 89 -18.52 -3.98 1.55
CA PHE A 89 -18.59 -2.57 1.95
C PHE A 89 -17.20 -1.99 2.22
N ASN A 90 -17.00 -0.71 1.90
CA ASN A 90 -15.73 0.00 2.13
C ASN A 90 -15.51 0.30 3.62
N CYS A 91 -15.42 -0.75 4.45
CA CYS A 91 -15.30 -0.65 5.90
C CYS A 91 -14.16 0.28 6.33
N SER A 92 -12.99 0.15 5.72
CA SER A 92 -11.84 0.98 6.09
C SER A 92 -12.10 2.48 5.82
N THR A 93 -12.91 2.81 4.81
CA THR A 93 -13.27 4.20 4.52
C THR A 93 -14.31 4.71 5.52
N ALA A 94 -15.34 3.92 5.79
CA ALA A 94 -16.35 4.25 6.79
C ALA A 94 -15.74 4.42 8.19
N SER A 95 -14.89 3.48 8.60
CA SER A 95 -14.17 3.54 9.89
C SER A 95 -13.28 4.78 10.00
N ALA A 96 -12.67 5.23 8.89
CA ALA A 96 -11.87 6.44 8.87
C ALA A 96 -12.69 7.69 9.24
N PHE A 97 -13.89 7.83 8.67
CA PHE A 97 -14.80 8.92 9.00
C PHE A 97 -15.28 8.88 10.44
N VAL A 98 -15.68 7.68 10.91
CA VAL A 98 -16.11 7.53 12.30
C VAL A 98 -14.97 7.86 13.27
N ALA A 99 -13.77 7.37 13.02
CA ALA A 99 -12.60 7.67 13.84
C ALA A 99 -12.29 9.17 13.87
N ALA A 100 -12.37 9.85 12.73
CA ALA A 100 -12.18 11.31 12.67
C ALA A 100 -13.28 12.06 13.44
N ALA A 101 -14.54 11.65 13.31
CA ALA A 101 -15.65 12.21 14.07
C ALA A 101 -15.50 12.01 15.59
N CYS A 102 -14.82 10.93 16.01
CA CYS A 102 -14.45 10.68 17.41
C CYS A 102 -13.18 11.43 17.85
N GLY A 103 -12.63 12.33 17.03
CA GLY A 103 -11.48 13.17 17.35
C GLY A 103 -10.10 12.61 16.97
N ALA A 104 -10.03 11.43 16.33
CA ALA A 104 -8.78 10.94 15.81
C ALA A 104 -8.32 11.77 14.59
N LYS A 105 -7.00 11.92 14.43
CA LYS A 105 -6.41 12.47 13.22
C LYS A 105 -6.19 11.34 12.20
N VAL A 106 -6.88 11.38 11.07
CA VAL A 106 -6.87 10.29 10.07
C VAL A 106 -6.22 10.76 8.77
N THR A 107 -5.17 10.06 8.36
CA THR A 107 -4.48 10.28 7.08
C THR A 107 -4.66 9.04 6.20
N LYS A 108 -5.86 8.92 5.62
CA LYS A 108 -6.21 7.72 4.88
C LYS A 108 -5.50 7.64 3.54
N HIS A 109 -4.64 6.64 3.37
CA HIS A 109 -4.07 6.28 2.08
C HIS A 109 -4.99 5.30 1.35
N GLY A 110 -5.29 5.57 0.08
CA GLY A 110 -6.21 4.75 -0.69
C GLY A 110 -6.13 4.94 -2.19
N ASN A 111 -6.86 4.08 -2.91
CA ASN A 111 -6.86 4.05 -4.38
C ASN A 111 -8.28 3.78 -4.90
N LYS A 112 -8.42 3.86 -6.24
CA LYS A 112 -9.54 3.27 -6.96
C LYS A 112 -9.48 1.75 -6.89
N SER A 113 -10.63 1.12 -7.04
CA SER A 113 -10.68 -0.34 -7.13
C SER A 113 -10.06 -0.86 -8.41
N ILE A 114 -9.32 -1.97 -8.31
CA ILE A 114 -8.81 -2.72 -9.47
C ILE A 114 -9.66 -3.98 -9.70
N SER A 115 -10.20 -4.57 -8.63
CA SER A 115 -10.83 -5.89 -8.66
C SER A 115 -12.23 -5.95 -8.05
N SER A 116 -12.70 -4.89 -7.42
CA SER A 116 -14.04 -4.77 -6.86
C SER A 116 -14.82 -3.64 -7.54
N LYS A 117 -16.12 -3.51 -7.24
CA LYS A 117 -16.97 -2.45 -7.83
C LYS A 117 -16.56 -1.05 -7.40
N THR A 118 -16.06 -0.89 -6.16
CA THR A 118 -15.72 0.41 -5.59
C THR A 118 -14.50 0.31 -4.67
N GLY A 119 -13.52 1.19 -4.88
CA GLY A 119 -12.44 1.47 -3.95
C GLY A 119 -12.74 2.71 -3.11
N SER A 120 -11.82 3.08 -2.23
CA SER A 120 -11.98 4.27 -1.38
C SER A 120 -12.07 5.57 -2.18
N ALA A 121 -11.28 5.70 -3.24
CA ALA A 121 -11.32 6.88 -4.11
C ALA A 121 -12.63 6.95 -4.93
N ASP A 122 -13.12 5.79 -5.41
CA ASP A 122 -14.38 5.74 -6.17
C ASP A 122 -15.55 6.21 -5.29
N PHE A 123 -15.60 5.73 -4.05
CA PHE A 123 -16.63 6.15 -3.09
C PHE A 123 -16.57 7.66 -2.81
N LEU A 124 -15.39 8.21 -2.58
CA LEU A 124 -15.22 9.62 -2.28
C LEU A 124 -15.61 10.52 -3.45
N LEU A 125 -15.21 10.15 -4.67
CA LEU A 125 -15.59 10.87 -5.89
C LEU A 125 -17.10 10.86 -6.10
N GLU A 126 -17.75 9.70 -5.92
CA GLU A 126 -19.22 9.59 -6.03
C GLU A 126 -19.94 10.40 -4.96
N ALA A 127 -19.35 10.51 -3.77
CA ALA A 127 -19.84 11.37 -2.70
C ALA A 127 -19.57 12.87 -2.93
N GLY A 128 -18.98 13.25 -4.08
CA GLY A 128 -18.68 14.64 -4.45
C GLY A 128 -17.41 15.22 -3.80
N ALA A 129 -16.55 14.38 -3.22
CA ALA A 129 -15.31 14.86 -2.64
C ALA A 129 -14.25 15.15 -3.73
N ASP A 130 -13.55 16.26 -3.59
CA ASP A 130 -12.34 16.52 -4.35
C ASP A 130 -11.17 15.71 -3.75
N ILE A 131 -10.57 14.84 -4.54
CA ILE A 131 -9.39 14.03 -4.17
C ILE A 131 -8.10 14.57 -4.78
N SER A 132 -8.06 15.86 -5.15
CA SER A 132 -6.86 16.53 -5.62
C SER A 132 -5.74 16.49 -4.58
N HIS A 133 -4.54 16.86 -4.99
CA HIS A 133 -3.39 16.93 -4.09
C HIS A 133 -2.92 18.36 -3.83
N ASP A 134 -3.79 19.35 -4.02
CA ASP A 134 -3.48 20.70 -3.58
C ASP A 134 -3.17 20.68 -2.08
N ARG A 135 -1.92 20.95 -1.77
CA ARG A 135 -1.38 20.82 -0.43
C ARG A 135 -2.07 21.74 0.55
N SER A 136 -2.33 22.98 0.14
CA SER A 136 -2.93 24.00 1.01
C SER A 136 -4.38 23.63 1.34
N LEU A 137 -5.10 23.10 0.37
CA LEU A 137 -6.45 22.60 0.54
C LEU A 137 -6.48 21.39 1.48
N LEU A 138 -5.61 20.39 1.26
CA LEU A 138 -5.52 19.21 2.12
C LEU A 138 -5.18 19.58 3.56
N GLU A 139 -4.23 20.49 3.77
CA GLU A 139 -3.88 20.97 5.12
C GLU A 139 -5.05 21.71 5.79
N SER A 140 -5.80 22.51 5.02
CA SER A 140 -6.99 23.19 5.52
C SER A 140 -8.09 22.20 5.92
N ILE A 141 -8.36 21.21 5.07
CA ILE A 141 -9.33 20.14 5.34
C ILE A 141 -8.93 19.38 6.60
N PHE A 142 -7.66 18.96 6.69
CA PHE A 142 -7.17 18.20 7.84
C PHE A 142 -7.30 18.97 9.16
N ARG A 143 -6.96 20.26 9.16
CA ARG A 143 -7.15 21.12 10.35
C ARG A 143 -8.60 21.23 10.79
N LYS A 144 -9.53 21.30 9.84
CA LYS A 144 -10.96 21.46 10.14
C LYS A 144 -11.66 20.17 10.54
N THR A 145 -11.32 19.07 9.90
CA THR A 145 -12.06 17.80 9.99
C THR A 145 -11.31 16.70 10.73
N GLY A 146 -9.99 16.82 10.88
CA GLY A 146 -9.13 15.73 11.36
C GLY A 146 -8.97 14.60 10.36
N PHE A 147 -9.44 14.74 9.11
CA PHE A 147 -9.39 13.71 8.07
C PHE A 147 -8.80 14.26 6.79
N ILE A 148 -7.91 13.49 6.14
CA ILE A 148 -7.55 13.69 4.73
C ILE A 148 -7.49 12.36 4.00
N PHE A 149 -7.74 12.42 2.70
CA PHE A 149 -7.56 11.32 1.78
C PHE A 149 -6.33 11.54 0.90
N LEU A 150 -5.42 10.58 0.91
CA LEU A 150 -4.19 10.58 0.13
C LEU A 150 -4.34 9.60 -1.03
N PHE A 151 -4.62 10.14 -2.21
CA PHE A 151 -4.85 9.33 -3.40
C PHE A 151 -3.53 8.77 -3.93
N ALA A 152 -3.35 7.46 -3.85
CA ALA A 152 -2.08 6.77 -4.11
C ALA A 152 -1.38 7.16 -5.43
N PRO A 153 -2.07 7.30 -6.58
CA PRO A 153 -1.41 7.70 -7.83
C PRO A 153 -0.73 9.08 -7.79
N LEU A 154 -1.23 9.99 -6.96
CA LEU A 154 -0.67 11.35 -6.82
C LEU A 154 0.60 11.36 -5.96
N HIS A 155 0.76 10.38 -5.08
CA HIS A 155 1.90 10.29 -4.15
C HIS A 155 2.99 9.31 -4.60
N HIS A 156 2.64 8.34 -5.45
CA HIS A 156 3.55 7.28 -5.90
C HIS A 156 3.75 7.34 -7.43
N SER A 157 4.25 8.46 -7.94
CA SER A 157 4.46 8.68 -9.38
C SER A 157 5.40 7.64 -10.01
N SER A 158 6.34 7.09 -9.25
CA SER A 158 7.25 6.02 -9.68
C SER A 158 6.53 4.73 -10.07
N MET A 159 5.30 4.52 -9.63
CA MET A 159 4.50 3.36 -10.05
C MET A 159 4.27 3.30 -11.57
N ARG A 160 4.40 4.41 -12.28
CA ARG A 160 4.31 4.45 -13.76
C ARG A 160 5.29 3.49 -14.44
N TYR A 161 6.45 3.25 -13.84
CA TYR A 161 7.46 2.33 -14.37
C TYR A 161 7.10 0.86 -14.18
N VAL A 162 6.22 0.57 -13.23
CA VAL A 162 5.81 -0.81 -12.88
C VAL A 162 4.50 -1.21 -13.55
N MET A 163 3.64 -0.23 -13.84
CA MET A 163 2.28 -0.49 -14.33
C MET A 163 2.23 -1.31 -15.62
N PRO A 164 3.08 -1.06 -16.65
CA PRO A 164 3.05 -1.86 -17.88
C PRO A 164 3.28 -3.35 -17.61
N ALA A 165 4.33 -3.69 -16.85
CA ALA A 165 4.63 -5.07 -16.49
C ALA A 165 3.49 -5.72 -15.67
N ARG A 166 2.92 -5.00 -14.70
CA ARG A 166 1.79 -5.49 -13.91
C ARG A 166 0.53 -5.74 -14.74
N GLN A 167 0.23 -4.85 -15.70
CA GLN A 167 -0.91 -5.03 -16.62
C GLN A 167 -0.72 -6.26 -17.49
N LYS A 168 0.49 -6.48 -17.99
CA LYS A 168 0.82 -7.64 -18.83
C LYS A 168 0.72 -8.96 -18.03
N ILE A 169 1.20 -8.98 -16.79
CA ILE A 169 1.09 -10.14 -15.88
C ILE A 169 -0.37 -10.48 -15.56
N GLY A 170 -1.23 -9.47 -15.38
CA GLY A 170 -2.66 -9.64 -15.12
C GLY A 170 -3.00 -10.35 -13.80
N LYS A 171 -2.02 -10.57 -12.94
CA LYS A 171 -2.14 -11.27 -11.65
C LYS A 171 -1.64 -10.37 -10.51
N LYS A 172 -1.95 -10.77 -9.26
CA LYS A 172 -1.38 -10.11 -8.08
C LYS A 172 0.14 -10.26 -8.09
N THR A 173 0.83 -9.22 -7.64
CA THR A 173 2.28 -9.17 -7.48
C THR A 173 2.63 -8.68 -6.08
N ILE A 174 3.90 -8.63 -5.71
CA ILE A 174 4.35 -8.07 -4.43
C ILE A 174 3.75 -6.68 -4.17
N PHE A 175 3.54 -5.87 -5.21
CA PHE A 175 2.95 -4.54 -5.08
C PHE A 175 1.54 -4.52 -4.50
N ASN A 176 0.81 -5.64 -4.55
CA ASN A 176 -0.49 -5.76 -3.89
C ASN A 176 -0.37 -5.87 -2.35
N LEU A 177 0.82 -6.20 -1.85
CA LEU A 177 1.12 -6.28 -0.41
C LEU A 177 1.68 -4.96 0.13
N LEU A 178 2.25 -4.10 -0.75
CA LEU A 178 2.97 -2.90 -0.33
C LEU A 178 2.06 -1.72 0.03
N GLY A 179 0.89 -1.61 -0.60
CA GLY A 179 0.00 -0.45 -0.45
C GLY A 179 -0.25 -0.01 0.99
N PRO A 180 -0.64 -0.91 1.92
CA PRO A 180 -0.87 -0.54 3.31
C PRO A 180 0.36 0.00 4.04
N HIS A 181 1.56 -0.38 3.60
CA HIS A 181 2.82 0.00 4.23
C HIS A 181 3.43 1.30 3.68
N THR A 182 2.78 1.97 2.72
CA THR A 182 3.38 3.09 1.97
C THR A 182 2.62 4.41 2.10
N ASN A 183 1.98 4.64 3.24
CA ASN A 183 1.26 5.88 3.51
C ASN A 183 2.20 7.11 3.39
N PRO A 184 1.87 8.12 2.55
CA PRO A 184 2.71 9.30 2.31
C PRO A 184 2.94 10.21 3.51
N CYS A 185 2.03 10.16 4.51
CA CYS A 185 2.20 10.87 5.79
C CYS A 185 3.09 10.10 6.78
N SER A 186 3.65 8.95 6.40
CA SER A 186 4.42 8.11 7.31
C SER A 186 3.65 7.71 8.56
N ALA A 187 2.34 7.44 8.42
CA ALA A 187 1.50 7.00 9.52
C ALA A 187 2.09 5.75 10.18
N ARG A 188 2.41 5.85 11.48
CA ARG A 188 3.01 4.76 12.27
C ARG A 188 1.97 3.94 13.04
N LYS A 189 0.70 4.38 13.02
CA LYS A 189 -0.43 3.68 13.63
C LYS A 189 -1.44 3.34 12.55
N GLN A 190 -1.77 2.05 12.42
CA GLN A 190 -2.63 1.58 11.33
C GLN A 190 -3.57 0.46 11.76
N LEU A 191 -4.77 0.46 11.17
CA LEU A 191 -5.65 -0.69 11.11
C LEU A 191 -5.62 -1.24 9.68
N ILE A 192 -5.13 -2.48 9.51
CA ILE A 192 -4.93 -3.09 8.19
C ILE A 192 -5.83 -4.31 8.03
N GLY A 193 -6.76 -4.25 7.07
CA GLY A 193 -7.55 -5.40 6.64
C GLY A 193 -6.82 -6.23 5.59
N VAL A 194 -6.68 -7.54 5.79
CA VAL A 194 -6.04 -8.44 4.84
C VAL A 194 -7.04 -9.42 4.24
N TYR A 195 -6.92 -9.68 2.92
CA TYR A 195 -7.86 -10.54 2.19
C TYR A 195 -7.69 -12.05 2.48
N LYS A 196 -6.63 -12.45 3.14
CA LYS A 196 -6.33 -13.85 3.47
C LYS A 196 -5.77 -13.96 4.88
N ARG A 197 -6.25 -14.94 5.66
CA ARG A 197 -5.82 -15.15 7.06
C ARG A 197 -4.30 -15.32 7.21
N SER A 198 -3.67 -16.03 6.28
CA SER A 198 -2.20 -16.21 6.31
C SER A 198 -1.39 -14.92 6.19
N LEU A 199 -2.00 -13.82 5.74
CA LEU A 199 -1.34 -12.53 5.66
C LEU A 199 -1.34 -11.75 6.98
N VAL A 200 -2.10 -12.17 7.99
CA VAL A 200 -2.13 -11.49 9.30
C VAL A 200 -0.74 -11.48 9.93
N GLU A 201 -0.12 -12.64 10.01
CA GLU A 201 1.24 -12.78 10.56
C GLU A 201 2.29 -12.04 9.70
N THR A 202 2.21 -12.20 8.38
CA THR A 202 3.11 -11.52 7.43
C THR A 202 3.06 -10.01 7.62
N PHE A 203 1.86 -9.42 7.62
CA PHE A 203 1.70 -7.97 7.76
C PHE A 203 2.11 -7.46 9.14
N SER A 204 1.86 -8.23 10.19
CA SER A 204 2.32 -7.89 11.55
C SER A 204 3.84 -7.90 11.64
N SER A 205 4.50 -8.89 11.04
CA SER A 205 5.95 -8.98 10.99
C SER A 205 6.58 -7.87 10.14
N VAL A 206 6.02 -7.59 8.97
CA VAL A 206 6.46 -6.45 8.13
C VAL A 206 6.31 -5.12 8.87
N ALA A 207 5.22 -4.92 9.60
CA ALA A 207 5.03 -3.72 10.41
C ALA A 207 6.10 -3.57 11.51
N LYS A 208 6.52 -4.68 12.12
CA LYS A 208 7.63 -4.70 13.09
C LYS A 208 8.96 -4.34 12.42
N GLU A 209 9.30 -4.93 11.26
CA GLU A 209 10.52 -4.58 10.49
C GLU A 209 10.54 -3.12 10.03
N LEU A 210 9.38 -2.52 9.80
CA LEU A 210 9.21 -1.11 9.45
C LEU A 210 9.14 -0.19 10.68
N GLU A 211 9.38 -0.71 11.88
CA GLU A 211 9.38 0.02 13.15
C GLU A 211 8.07 0.82 13.37
N MET A 212 6.93 0.22 12.98
CA MET A 212 5.63 0.84 13.20
C MET A 212 5.31 0.87 14.70
N GLU A 213 4.65 1.93 15.16
CA GLU A 213 4.36 2.16 16.58
C GLU A 213 3.20 1.28 17.08
N HIS A 214 2.10 1.21 16.29
CA HIS A 214 0.93 0.42 16.65
C HIS A 214 0.18 -0.02 15.40
N VAL A 215 0.10 -1.31 15.15
CA VAL A 215 -0.60 -1.86 14.00
C VAL A 215 -1.53 -2.98 14.44
N ILE A 216 -2.78 -2.90 14.02
CA ILE A 216 -3.78 -3.96 14.17
C ILE A 216 -4.02 -4.54 12.77
N VAL A 217 -3.72 -5.83 12.60
CA VAL A 217 -3.97 -6.54 11.34
C VAL A 217 -5.17 -7.47 11.54
N VAL A 218 -6.19 -7.31 10.69
CA VAL A 218 -7.43 -8.06 10.83
C VAL A 218 -7.78 -8.82 9.55
N HIS A 219 -8.41 -9.99 9.74
CA HIS A 219 -9.02 -10.78 8.69
C HIS A 219 -10.37 -11.29 9.15
N GLY A 220 -11.44 -10.99 8.42
CA GLY A 220 -12.77 -11.55 8.69
C GLY A 220 -12.95 -12.90 8.01
N ASN A 221 -13.39 -13.91 8.72
CA ASN A 221 -13.74 -15.22 8.16
C ASN A 221 -15.07 -15.19 7.39
N LEU A 222 -15.95 -14.27 7.77
CA LEU A 222 -17.19 -13.93 7.06
C LEU A 222 -17.00 -12.55 6.44
N SER A 223 -17.63 -12.32 5.29
CA SER A 223 -17.66 -10.98 4.72
C SER A 223 -18.16 -10.00 5.81
N LEU A 224 -17.57 -8.81 5.88
CA LEU A 224 -17.97 -7.76 6.84
C LEU A 224 -19.46 -7.35 6.75
N ILE A 225 -20.21 -7.93 5.82
CA ILE A 225 -21.65 -7.77 5.65
C ILE A 225 -22.45 -8.72 6.56
N HIS A 226 -21.81 -9.69 7.18
CA HIS A 226 -22.45 -10.75 7.99
C HIS A 226 -22.10 -10.66 9.47
N ILE A 227 -21.74 -9.48 9.95
CA ILE A 227 -21.64 -9.17 11.38
C ILE A 227 -23.00 -8.68 11.84
#